data_51c649e3e3facc3fa05d65251e77b51d
#
_entry.id   51c649e3e3facc3fa05d65251e77b51d
#
_cell.length_a   1.000
_cell.length_b   1.000
_cell.length_c   1.000
_cell.angle_alpha   90.00
_cell.angle_beta   90.00
_cell.angle_gamma   90.00
#
_symmetry.space_group_name_H-M   'P 1'
#
loop_
_entity.id
_entity.type
_entity.pdbx_description
1 polymer ?
#
loop_
_entity_poly.entity_id
_entity_poly.type
_entity_poly.pdbx_seq_one_letter_code
_entity_poly.pdbx_strand_id
1 'polypeptide(L)'
;MQRGRLLFQKVDKIEYLRNKLQELDEEVKKHQKKYRMANPKNTLFVEFEDQFSAQLAYQSVVHHTPMRMTPAYIGYDPADIDWDNMRLFWWERITRKLIASAAIIALIIFWAIPVAFVGVISNINNLTEKLPWLGWIQNLPDWLLGVVTGLLPTIMLSLLMTLLPMFIRGMAKIAGCVSFQHTEDFTQNCYFGFLTVNSFLVTALASSATAAVAQIINNPTSAMNLLAANLPRSSNFFISYLILQGFTIAGGALFQVVTFFLFYILGALLDKTLRKKWARFSGLGIVMWGTTFPIFTNLASITLAFAIIAPMILLFGCVAFLLAFIAYGHNLTYCFVEAPDNRGLHYPRALFQTFTGLYLGQVCLLGLFVVGKGWGCVALQAIGIAFTAFCHINLKEAFCRLTTVLPIDCMKPLDGFSKTVSFQGESDFKTKVLDKKKNEKADLLEEDQKDHERVEEETQQLEGGQNLVPLLADRDFKTTESKNWLVRFVRPDVFLNFRHAKRMIPATYNMEEEVVDDKHAFDQPAIAAQMPKLWIPKDPYGWSQKEIESNRKIIEMTDENSGFSENCKPQFFGESPV
;
A
#
# COMPACT_ATOMS: atom_id res chain seq x y z
N MET A 1 -34.87 8.62 25.35
CA MET A 1 -35.98 9.10 24.48
C MET A 1 -35.40 9.70 23.21
N GLN A 2 -35.67 9.15 22.05
CA GLN A 2 -35.26 9.66 20.75
C GLN A 2 -36.43 10.37 20.09
N ARG A 3 -36.21 11.57 19.53
CA ARG A 3 -37.24 12.24 18.73
C ARG A 3 -37.32 11.55 17.37
N GLY A 4 -38.46 10.96 17.06
CA GLY A 4 -38.72 10.42 15.73
C GLY A 4 -38.79 11.53 14.66
N ARG A 5 -38.94 11.16 13.40
CA ARG A 5 -39.02 12.07 12.23
C ARG A 5 -40.13 13.11 12.28
N LEU A 6 -41.11 12.94 13.14
CA LEU A 6 -42.05 13.98 13.49
C LEU A 6 -41.45 14.78 14.64
N LEU A 7 -41.09 16.01 14.37
CA LEU A 7 -40.33 16.96 15.20
C LEU A 7 -40.81 17.15 16.66
N PHE A 8 -41.91 16.54 17.08
CA PHE A 8 -42.53 16.79 18.38
C PHE A 8 -43.02 15.55 19.17
N GLN A 9 -42.89 14.32 18.65
CA GLN A 9 -43.30 13.13 19.37
C GLN A 9 -42.12 12.48 20.13
N LYS A 10 -42.25 12.39 21.46
CA LYS A 10 -41.33 11.64 22.30
C LYS A 10 -41.71 10.15 22.22
N VAL A 11 -40.83 9.33 21.65
CA VAL A 11 -40.99 7.87 21.56
C VAL A 11 -39.97 7.19 22.45
N ASP A 12 -40.33 6.06 23.06
CA ASP A 12 -39.36 5.22 23.75
C ASP A 12 -38.32 4.73 22.73
N LYS A 13 -37.07 5.01 23.03
CA LYS A 13 -35.94 4.67 22.14
C LYS A 13 -35.80 3.17 21.98
N ILE A 14 -36.00 2.38 23.02
CA ILE A 14 -35.80 0.93 23.00
C ILE A 14 -36.91 0.30 22.13
N GLU A 15 -38.17 0.66 22.34
CA GLU A 15 -39.28 0.15 21.56
C GLU A 15 -39.17 0.55 20.08
N TYR A 16 -38.81 1.80 19.80
CA TYR A 16 -38.58 2.27 18.43
C TYR A 16 -37.50 1.47 17.72
N LEU A 17 -36.35 1.27 18.39
CA LEU A 17 -35.24 0.52 17.81
C LEU A 17 -35.58 -0.95 17.62
N ARG A 18 -36.35 -1.56 18.52
CA ARG A 18 -36.83 -2.94 18.41
C ARG A 18 -37.72 -3.12 17.17
N ASN A 19 -38.72 -2.25 17.00
CA ASN A 19 -39.60 -2.30 15.84
C ASN A 19 -38.86 -2.03 14.53
N LYS A 20 -37.92 -1.07 14.54
CA LYS A 20 -37.10 -0.76 13.35
C LYS A 20 -36.14 -1.88 12.98
N LEU A 21 -35.64 -2.60 13.97
CA LEU A 21 -34.78 -3.77 13.75
C LEU A 21 -35.54 -4.89 13.05
N GLN A 22 -36.77 -5.19 13.49
CA GLN A 22 -37.62 -6.21 12.86
C GLN A 22 -37.97 -5.83 11.41
N GLU A 23 -38.38 -4.58 11.17
CA GLU A 23 -38.68 -4.07 9.83
C GLU A 23 -37.48 -4.23 8.89
N LEU A 24 -36.27 -3.85 9.35
CA LEU A 24 -35.06 -3.96 8.56
C LEU A 24 -34.63 -5.42 8.33
N ASP A 25 -34.79 -6.30 9.31
CA ASP A 25 -34.47 -7.72 9.16
C ASP A 25 -35.35 -8.40 8.11
N GLU A 26 -36.67 -8.09 8.13
CA GLU A 26 -37.59 -8.59 7.11
C GLU A 26 -37.25 -8.06 5.71
N GLU A 27 -36.88 -6.79 5.62
CA GLU A 27 -36.46 -6.18 4.36
C GLU A 27 -35.16 -6.83 3.83
N VAL A 28 -34.15 -7.01 4.68
CA VAL A 28 -32.89 -7.68 4.32
C VAL A 28 -33.15 -9.11 3.86
N LYS A 29 -33.88 -9.90 4.62
CA LYS A 29 -34.26 -11.29 4.26
C LYS A 29 -35.00 -11.37 2.93
N LYS A 30 -35.91 -10.41 2.68
CA LYS A 30 -36.61 -10.30 1.39
C LYS A 30 -35.67 -10.02 0.24
N HIS A 31 -34.69 -9.13 0.42
CA HIS A 31 -33.67 -8.85 -0.59
C HIS A 31 -32.71 -10.03 -0.78
N GLN A 32 -32.28 -10.67 0.29
CA GLN A 32 -31.44 -11.86 0.25
C GLN A 32 -32.09 -13.03 -0.53
N LYS A 33 -33.40 -13.24 -0.38
CA LYS A 33 -34.13 -14.26 -1.17
C LYS A 33 -34.24 -13.92 -2.66
N LYS A 34 -34.22 -12.64 -3.00
CA LYS A 34 -34.44 -12.14 -4.38
C LYS A 34 -33.15 -11.79 -5.13
N TYR A 35 -31.96 -11.91 -4.51
CA TYR A 35 -30.73 -11.45 -5.13
C TYR A 35 -30.43 -12.10 -6.49
N ARG A 36 -30.76 -13.41 -6.65
CA ARG A 36 -30.59 -14.14 -7.92
C ARG A 36 -31.44 -13.60 -9.07
N MET A 37 -32.52 -12.88 -8.77
CA MET A 37 -33.38 -12.22 -9.76
C MET A 37 -32.94 -10.79 -10.05
N ALA A 38 -31.98 -10.25 -9.31
CA ALA A 38 -31.47 -8.91 -9.53
C ALA A 38 -30.60 -8.87 -10.79
N ASN A 39 -30.58 -7.70 -11.44
CA ASN A 39 -29.70 -7.51 -12.60
C ASN A 39 -28.23 -7.69 -12.22
N PRO A 40 -27.47 -8.51 -12.97
CA PRO A 40 -26.05 -8.73 -12.70
C PRO A 40 -25.29 -7.40 -12.77
N LYS A 41 -24.28 -7.26 -11.95
CA LYS A 41 -23.36 -6.12 -11.97
C LYS A 41 -22.20 -6.39 -12.94
N ASN A 42 -21.31 -5.42 -13.08
CA ASN A 42 -20.24 -5.45 -14.08
C ASN A 42 -19.01 -6.27 -13.70
N THR A 43 -19.04 -6.97 -12.57
CA THR A 43 -17.91 -7.73 -12.06
C THR A 43 -18.27 -9.19 -11.96
N LEU A 44 -17.33 -10.05 -12.34
CA LEU A 44 -17.41 -11.49 -12.26
C LEU A 44 -16.19 -12.01 -11.50
N PHE A 45 -16.40 -12.88 -10.54
CA PHE A 45 -15.35 -13.69 -9.93
C PHE A 45 -15.30 -15.03 -10.64
N VAL A 46 -14.09 -15.46 -11.00
CA VAL A 46 -13.84 -16.74 -11.67
C VAL A 46 -12.83 -17.50 -10.85
N GLU A 47 -13.24 -18.64 -10.34
CA GLU A 47 -12.37 -19.60 -9.67
C GLU A 47 -11.82 -20.58 -10.69
N PHE A 48 -10.54 -20.87 -10.61
CA PHE A 48 -9.85 -21.83 -11.46
C PHE A 48 -9.38 -23.00 -10.62
N GLU A 49 -9.35 -24.18 -11.20
CA GLU A 49 -8.90 -25.39 -10.52
C GLU A 49 -7.41 -25.35 -10.17
N ASP A 50 -6.62 -24.59 -10.95
CA ASP A 50 -5.19 -24.45 -10.73
C ASP A 50 -4.68 -23.02 -10.95
N GLN A 51 -3.58 -22.71 -10.28
CA GLN A 51 -2.91 -21.41 -10.38
C GLN A 51 -2.41 -21.11 -11.80
N PHE A 52 -2.01 -22.15 -12.54
CA PHE A 52 -1.52 -21.99 -13.91
C PHE A 52 -2.62 -21.45 -14.83
N SER A 53 -3.81 -22.04 -14.81
CA SER A 53 -4.96 -21.60 -15.61
C SER A 53 -5.41 -20.19 -15.24
N ALA A 54 -5.41 -19.86 -13.94
CA ALA A 54 -5.73 -18.51 -13.46
C ALA A 54 -4.75 -17.45 -14.01
N GLN A 55 -3.44 -17.73 -13.92
CA GLN A 55 -2.40 -16.82 -14.43
C GLN A 55 -2.42 -16.74 -15.95
N LEU A 56 -2.67 -17.83 -16.65
CA LEU A 56 -2.79 -17.85 -18.10
C LEU A 56 -3.98 -16.98 -18.56
N ALA A 57 -5.14 -17.14 -17.92
CA ALA A 57 -6.31 -16.31 -18.20
C ALA A 57 -6.06 -14.81 -17.89
N TYR A 58 -5.38 -14.52 -16.79
CA TYR A 58 -5.05 -13.15 -16.41
C TYR A 58 -4.09 -12.45 -17.38
N GLN A 59 -3.10 -13.19 -17.91
CA GLN A 59 -2.08 -12.66 -18.81
C GLN A 59 -2.50 -12.62 -20.28
N SER A 60 -3.59 -13.31 -20.63
CA SER A 60 -4.11 -13.40 -22.01
C SER A 60 -5.16 -12.32 -22.27
N VAL A 61 -5.36 -12.00 -23.55
CA VAL A 61 -6.46 -11.13 -24.01
C VAL A 61 -7.72 -11.97 -24.14
N VAL A 62 -8.66 -11.84 -23.21
CA VAL A 62 -9.84 -12.70 -23.11
C VAL A 62 -10.98 -12.27 -24.05
N HIS A 63 -11.07 -10.99 -24.46
CA HIS A 63 -12.20 -10.50 -25.24
C HIS A 63 -11.77 -9.59 -26.39
N HIS A 64 -12.40 -9.76 -27.56
CA HIS A 64 -12.10 -8.99 -28.78
C HIS A 64 -12.56 -7.53 -28.75
N THR A 65 -13.56 -7.22 -27.93
CA THR A 65 -14.09 -5.85 -27.82
C THR A 65 -13.23 -5.04 -26.85
N PRO A 66 -12.74 -3.84 -27.25
CA PRO A 66 -11.96 -2.99 -26.38
C PRO A 66 -12.71 -2.64 -25.07
N MET A 67 -11.97 -2.55 -23.96
CA MET A 67 -12.48 -2.19 -22.64
C MET A 67 -13.48 -3.20 -22.02
N ARG A 68 -13.71 -4.35 -22.63
CA ARG A 68 -14.45 -5.45 -22.03
C ARG A 68 -13.50 -6.43 -21.34
N MET A 69 -13.95 -7.05 -20.24
CA MET A 69 -13.16 -7.94 -19.38
C MET A 69 -11.88 -7.30 -18.84
N THR A 70 -11.85 -5.96 -18.77
CA THR A 70 -10.74 -5.18 -18.22
C THR A 70 -11.27 -4.11 -17.25
N PRO A 71 -10.50 -3.77 -16.20
CA PRO A 71 -9.27 -4.44 -15.76
C PRO A 71 -9.55 -5.81 -15.13
N ALA A 72 -8.65 -6.76 -15.33
CA ALA A 72 -8.63 -8.02 -14.61
C ALA A 72 -7.77 -7.86 -13.33
N TYR A 73 -8.14 -8.57 -12.29
CA TYR A 73 -7.43 -8.59 -11.01
C TYR A 73 -7.24 -10.05 -10.57
N ILE A 74 -6.13 -10.34 -9.94
CA ILE A 74 -5.80 -11.69 -9.47
C ILE A 74 -5.19 -11.63 -8.06
N GLY A 75 -5.46 -12.65 -7.22
CA GLY A 75 -4.83 -12.80 -5.91
C GLY A 75 -5.26 -11.74 -4.89
N TYR A 76 -6.53 -11.34 -4.89
CA TYR A 76 -7.10 -10.50 -3.83
C TYR A 76 -7.79 -11.36 -2.78
N ASP A 77 -7.58 -11.00 -1.52
CA ASP A 77 -8.30 -11.59 -0.40
C ASP A 77 -9.78 -11.14 -0.43
N PRO A 78 -10.76 -12.06 -0.27
CA PRO A 78 -12.17 -11.71 -0.18
C PRO A 78 -12.50 -10.67 0.89
N ALA A 79 -11.82 -10.72 2.03
CA ALA A 79 -12.00 -9.77 3.13
C ALA A 79 -11.57 -8.33 2.78
N ASP A 80 -10.72 -8.18 1.77
CA ASP A 80 -10.08 -6.93 1.39
C ASP A 80 -10.83 -6.15 0.29
N ILE A 81 -11.89 -6.75 -0.26
CA ILE A 81 -12.62 -6.22 -1.41
C ILE A 81 -13.53 -5.05 -1.01
N ASP A 82 -13.40 -3.94 -1.74
CA ASP A 82 -14.35 -2.82 -1.67
C ASP A 82 -15.53 -3.07 -2.62
N TRP A 83 -16.57 -3.68 -2.08
CA TRP A 83 -17.76 -4.09 -2.82
C TRP A 83 -18.48 -2.93 -3.50
N ASP A 84 -18.41 -1.72 -2.96
CA ASP A 84 -19.06 -0.54 -3.53
C ASP A 84 -18.45 -0.14 -4.87
N ASN A 85 -17.15 -0.35 -5.04
CA ASN A 85 -16.43 -0.02 -6.25
C ASN A 85 -16.49 -1.11 -7.33
N MET A 86 -16.95 -2.31 -6.99
CA MET A 86 -17.08 -3.41 -7.95
C MET A 86 -18.17 -3.17 -9.02
N ARG A 87 -19.14 -2.31 -8.76
CA ARG A 87 -20.24 -2.00 -9.69
C ARG A 87 -19.90 -1.01 -10.81
N LEU A 88 -18.72 -0.36 -10.75
CA LEU A 88 -18.38 0.77 -11.62
C LEU A 88 -18.21 0.36 -13.08
N PHE A 89 -18.82 1.11 -14.00
CA PHE A 89 -18.54 1.01 -15.42
C PHE A 89 -17.15 1.56 -15.76
N TRP A 90 -16.58 1.15 -16.88
CA TRP A 90 -15.26 1.58 -17.31
C TRP A 90 -15.14 3.11 -17.47
N TRP A 91 -16.14 3.77 -18.05
CA TRP A 91 -16.15 5.22 -18.23
C TRP A 91 -16.30 5.97 -16.90
N GLU A 92 -17.13 5.45 -15.99
CA GLU A 92 -17.31 6.00 -14.64
C GLU A 92 -15.99 5.90 -13.85
N ARG A 93 -15.30 4.79 -13.96
CA ARG A 93 -13.98 4.58 -13.32
C ARG A 93 -12.93 5.57 -13.83
N ILE A 94 -12.85 5.78 -15.17
CA ILE A 94 -11.93 6.75 -15.76
C ILE A 94 -12.25 8.17 -15.26
N THR A 95 -13.52 8.57 -15.31
CA THR A 95 -13.95 9.91 -14.89
C THR A 95 -13.65 10.13 -13.40
N ARG A 96 -13.98 9.18 -12.54
CA ARG A 96 -13.70 9.25 -11.10
C ARG A 96 -12.20 9.31 -10.81
N LYS A 97 -11.39 8.53 -11.53
CA LYS A 97 -9.93 8.56 -11.41
C LYS A 97 -9.35 9.92 -11.81
N LEU A 98 -9.86 10.52 -12.88
CA LEU A 98 -9.45 11.87 -13.29
C LEU A 98 -9.82 12.92 -12.23
N ILE A 99 -11.04 12.89 -11.70
CA ILE A 99 -11.49 13.80 -10.66
C ILE A 99 -10.62 13.65 -9.40
N ALA A 100 -10.39 12.43 -8.94
CA ALA A 100 -9.56 12.17 -7.77
C ALA A 100 -8.11 12.64 -7.98
N SER A 101 -7.54 12.38 -9.17
CA SER A 101 -6.19 12.86 -9.51
C SER A 101 -6.11 14.39 -9.55
N ALA A 102 -7.10 15.05 -10.15
CA ALA A 102 -7.19 16.50 -10.18
C ALA A 102 -7.32 17.10 -8.78
N ALA A 103 -8.12 16.50 -7.91
CA ALA A 103 -8.26 16.92 -6.51
C ALA A 103 -6.95 16.79 -5.74
N ILE A 104 -6.18 15.71 -5.96
CA ILE A 104 -4.87 15.52 -5.32
C ILE A 104 -3.85 16.53 -5.85
N ILE A 105 -3.80 16.78 -7.16
CA ILE A 105 -2.93 17.79 -7.75
C ILE A 105 -3.28 19.18 -7.20
N ALA A 106 -4.56 19.52 -7.14
CA ALA A 106 -5.01 20.76 -6.52
C ALA A 106 -4.60 20.86 -5.04
N LEU A 107 -4.73 19.76 -4.28
CA LEU A 107 -4.27 19.71 -2.89
C LEU A 107 -2.77 20.00 -2.77
N ILE A 108 -1.94 19.40 -3.63
CA ILE A 108 -0.49 19.60 -3.63
C ILE A 108 -0.15 21.07 -3.90
N ILE A 109 -0.80 21.67 -4.90
CA ILE A 109 -0.54 23.06 -5.31
C ILE A 109 -1.02 24.06 -4.25
N PHE A 110 -2.23 23.85 -3.73
CA PHE A 110 -2.86 24.77 -2.78
C PHE A 110 -2.58 24.46 -1.31
N TRP A 111 -1.65 23.55 -1.01
CA TRP A 111 -1.32 23.16 0.36
C TRP A 111 -0.84 24.30 1.24
N ALA A 112 -0.25 25.32 0.65
CA ALA A 112 0.16 26.52 1.35
C ALA A 112 -1.01 27.26 2.04
N ILE A 113 -2.25 27.12 1.54
CA ILE A 113 -3.44 27.79 2.11
C ILE A 113 -3.80 27.21 3.49
N PRO A 114 -4.04 25.89 3.69
CA PRO A 114 -4.29 25.35 5.01
C PRO A 114 -3.12 25.54 5.98
N VAL A 115 -1.88 25.49 5.51
CA VAL A 115 -0.71 25.78 6.35
C VAL A 115 -0.68 27.24 6.81
N ALA A 116 -0.95 28.19 5.91
CA ALA A 116 -1.06 29.61 6.27
C ALA A 116 -2.21 29.86 7.25
N PHE A 117 -3.35 29.18 7.07
CA PHE A 117 -4.47 29.26 8.00
C PHE A 117 -4.10 28.77 9.40
N VAL A 118 -3.38 27.66 9.52
CA VAL A 118 -2.84 27.18 10.79
C VAL A 118 -1.88 28.21 11.40
N GLY A 119 -1.02 28.84 10.59
CA GLY A 119 -0.11 29.92 11.03
C GLY A 119 -0.86 31.13 11.61
N VAL A 120 -1.98 31.51 11.01
CA VAL A 120 -2.83 32.61 11.54
C VAL A 120 -3.49 32.21 12.86
N ILE A 121 -4.02 31.00 12.98
CA ILE A 121 -4.63 30.47 14.22
C ILE A 121 -3.58 30.38 15.33
N SER A 122 -2.36 30.05 15.00
CA SER A 122 -1.27 29.88 15.95
C SER A 122 -0.80 31.19 16.58
N ASN A 123 -1.11 32.31 15.98
CA ASN A 123 -0.85 33.65 16.57
C ASN A 123 -2.07 34.04 17.44
N ILE A 124 -1.90 33.92 18.77
CA ILE A 124 -2.99 34.11 19.73
C ILE A 124 -3.55 35.54 19.66
N ASN A 125 -2.73 36.54 19.40
CA ASN A 125 -3.22 37.93 19.29
C ASN A 125 -4.18 38.08 18.10
N ASN A 126 -3.83 37.50 16.95
CA ASN A 126 -4.71 37.54 15.79
C ASN A 126 -5.95 36.63 15.97
N LEU A 127 -5.80 35.54 16.76
CA LEU A 127 -6.89 34.63 17.03
C LEU A 127 -7.96 35.25 17.92
N THR A 128 -7.55 35.93 18.99
CA THR A 128 -8.45 36.60 19.94
C THR A 128 -9.12 37.85 19.34
N GLU A 129 -8.45 38.54 18.41
CA GLU A 129 -9.02 39.64 17.66
C GLU A 129 -10.16 39.17 16.72
N LYS A 130 -9.97 38.02 16.04
CA LYS A 130 -10.96 37.46 15.10
C LYS A 130 -12.04 36.63 15.79
N LEU A 131 -11.75 36.03 16.94
CA LEU A 131 -12.63 35.16 17.71
C LEU A 131 -12.71 35.66 19.17
N PRO A 132 -13.50 36.69 19.46
CA PRO A 132 -13.55 37.34 20.78
C PRO A 132 -13.89 36.40 21.95
N TRP A 133 -14.61 35.29 21.69
CA TRP A 133 -14.93 34.28 22.70
C TRP A 133 -13.70 33.54 23.24
N LEU A 134 -12.56 33.58 22.55
CA LEU A 134 -11.27 33.01 22.99
C LEU A 134 -10.42 34.01 23.79
N GLY A 135 -10.92 35.22 24.04
CA GLY A 135 -10.21 36.28 24.81
C GLY A 135 -9.78 35.87 26.21
N TRP A 136 -10.42 34.83 26.80
CA TRP A 136 -10.02 34.24 28.07
C TRP A 136 -8.58 33.70 28.07
N ILE A 137 -8.04 33.32 26.88
CA ILE A 137 -6.68 32.78 26.75
C ILE A 137 -5.64 33.85 27.09
N GLN A 138 -5.91 35.11 26.81
CA GLN A 138 -5.00 36.23 27.16
C GLN A 138 -4.89 36.47 28.66
N ASN A 139 -5.85 36.00 29.44
CA ASN A 139 -5.85 36.13 30.91
C ASN A 139 -5.12 34.98 31.62
N LEU A 140 -4.50 34.06 30.86
CA LEU A 140 -3.71 32.96 31.43
C LEU A 140 -2.36 33.46 31.94
N PRO A 141 -1.77 32.83 32.97
CA PRO A 141 -0.41 33.12 33.43
C PRO A 141 0.61 33.00 32.29
N ASP A 142 1.62 33.85 32.27
CA ASP A 142 2.63 33.95 31.20
C ASP A 142 3.32 32.63 30.85
N TRP A 143 3.58 31.77 31.83
CA TRP A 143 4.16 30.45 31.60
C TRP A 143 3.22 29.53 30.82
N LEU A 144 1.92 29.59 31.11
CA LEU A 144 0.90 28.79 30.42
C LEU A 144 0.64 29.37 29.03
N LEU A 145 0.63 30.67 28.88
CA LEU A 145 0.54 31.36 27.61
C LEU A 145 1.70 30.96 26.68
N GLY A 146 2.94 30.93 27.21
CA GLY A 146 4.12 30.45 26.48
C GLY A 146 4.01 29.01 26.00
N VAL A 147 3.50 28.11 26.84
CA VAL A 147 3.24 26.72 26.46
C VAL A 147 2.18 26.63 25.36
N VAL A 148 1.08 27.34 25.50
CA VAL A 148 0.00 27.32 24.49
C VAL A 148 0.48 27.92 23.17
N THR A 149 1.19 29.05 23.18
CA THR A 149 1.73 29.69 21.95
C THR A 149 2.76 28.83 21.24
N GLY A 150 3.56 28.05 21.98
CA GLY A 150 4.57 27.17 21.39
C GLY A 150 3.99 25.83 20.90
N LEU A 151 3.05 25.24 21.66
CA LEU A 151 2.50 23.92 21.31
C LEU A 151 1.35 23.97 20.31
N LEU A 152 0.51 25.01 20.34
CA LEU A 152 -0.68 25.11 19.48
C LEU A 152 -0.33 25.01 17.99
N PRO A 153 0.66 25.74 17.44
CA PRO A 153 1.06 25.61 16.05
C PRO A 153 1.48 24.19 15.70
N THR A 154 2.30 23.59 16.55
CA THR A 154 2.84 22.24 16.33
C THR A 154 1.75 21.18 16.31
N ILE A 155 0.81 21.25 17.26
CA ILE A 155 -0.34 20.34 17.34
C ILE A 155 -1.24 20.52 16.11
N MET A 156 -1.55 21.73 15.71
CA MET A 156 -2.40 22.02 14.55
C MET A 156 -1.76 21.55 13.24
N LEU A 157 -0.46 21.77 13.04
CA LEU A 157 0.26 21.24 11.88
C LEU A 157 0.32 19.71 11.88
N SER A 158 0.57 19.11 13.03
CA SER A 158 0.58 17.65 13.17
C SER A 158 -0.79 17.05 12.85
N LEU A 159 -1.88 17.65 13.34
CA LEU A 159 -3.25 17.25 13.03
C LEU A 159 -3.54 17.40 11.53
N LEU A 160 -3.12 18.48 10.92
CA LEU A 160 -3.27 18.70 9.48
C LEU A 160 -2.53 17.64 8.66
N MET A 161 -1.29 17.32 9.06
CA MET A 161 -0.49 16.25 8.41
C MET A 161 -1.09 14.85 8.63
N THR A 162 -1.74 14.60 9.77
CA THR A 162 -2.43 13.33 10.03
C THR A 162 -3.71 13.19 9.19
N LEU A 163 -4.39 14.28 8.91
CA LEU A 163 -5.61 14.29 8.09
C LEU A 163 -5.33 14.04 6.61
N LEU A 164 -4.15 14.41 6.13
CA LEU A 164 -3.75 14.29 4.73
C LEU A 164 -3.82 12.86 4.17
N PRO A 165 -3.23 11.82 4.80
CA PRO A 165 -3.37 10.45 4.32
C PRO A 165 -4.82 9.95 4.31
N MET A 166 -5.65 10.40 5.27
CA MET A 166 -7.07 10.05 5.31
C MET A 166 -7.80 10.63 4.09
N PHE A 167 -7.49 11.87 3.72
CA PHE A 167 -8.04 12.50 2.52
C PHE A 167 -7.60 11.76 1.25
N ILE A 168 -6.31 11.41 1.11
CA ILE A 168 -5.79 10.68 -0.05
C ILE A 168 -6.46 9.31 -0.18
N ARG A 169 -6.65 8.56 0.92
CA ARG A 169 -7.41 7.30 0.92
C ARG A 169 -8.86 7.49 0.52
N GLY A 170 -9.49 8.58 0.99
CA GLY A 170 -10.83 8.95 0.55
C GLY A 170 -10.89 9.16 -0.97
N MET A 171 -9.90 9.87 -1.53
CA MET A 171 -9.79 10.07 -2.98
C MET A 171 -9.50 8.75 -3.73
N ALA A 172 -8.72 7.83 -3.16
CA ALA A 172 -8.50 6.51 -3.73
C ALA A 172 -9.81 5.68 -3.85
N LYS A 173 -10.65 5.71 -2.82
CA LYS A 173 -11.98 5.09 -2.87
C LYS A 173 -12.87 5.74 -3.93
N ILE A 174 -12.88 7.06 -4.03
CA ILE A 174 -13.60 7.79 -5.08
C ILE A 174 -13.07 7.43 -6.46
N ALA A 175 -11.75 7.27 -6.62
CA ALA A 175 -11.11 6.84 -7.88
C ALA A 175 -11.53 5.44 -8.34
N GLY A 176 -12.18 4.66 -7.47
CA GLY A 176 -12.66 3.32 -7.78
C GLY A 176 -11.63 2.22 -7.53
N CYS A 177 -10.76 2.39 -6.53
CA CYS A 177 -9.92 1.30 -6.06
C CYS A 177 -10.78 0.14 -5.55
N VAL A 178 -10.48 -1.08 -5.97
CA VAL A 178 -11.32 -2.26 -5.75
C VAL A 178 -11.00 -3.01 -4.46
N SER A 179 -9.85 -2.71 -3.85
CA SER A 179 -9.42 -3.34 -2.61
C SER A 179 -8.67 -2.35 -1.71
N PHE A 180 -8.50 -2.72 -0.45
CA PHE A 180 -7.67 -1.96 0.48
C PHE A 180 -6.23 -1.84 -0.01
N GLN A 181 -5.65 -2.93 -0.50
CA GLN A 181 -4.30 -2.93 -1.09
C GLN A 181 -4.18 -1.95 -2.25
N HIS A 182 -5.14 -1.95 -3.18
CA HIS A 182 -5.15 -1.00 -4.29
C HIS A 182 -5.28 0.45 -3.81
N THR A 183 -6.02 0.67 -2.72
CA THR A 183 -6.12 1.97 -2.03
C THR A 183 -4.79 2.40 -1.43
N GLU A 184 -4.06 1.49 -0.76
CA GLU A 184 -2.73 1.76 -0.22
C GLU A 184 -1.69 2.01 -1.31
N ASP A 185 -1.75 1.28 -2.43
CA ASP A 185 -0.92 1.50 -3.61
C ASP A 185 -1.10 2.88 -4.23
N PHE A 186 -2.35 3.30 -4.40
CA PHE A 186 -2.69 4.64 -4.87
C PHE A 186 -2.19 5.70 -3.89
N THR A 187 -2.40 5.45 -2.59
CA THR A 187 -1.97 6.35 -1.52
C THR A 187 -0.46 6.52 -1.50
N GLN A 188 0.31 5.44 -1.67
CA GLN A 188 1.77 5.49 -1.72
C GLN A 188 2.28 6.46 -2.79
N ASN A 189 1.73 6.37 -3.99
CA ASN A 189 2.15 7.24 -5.10
C ASN A 189 1.79 8.71 -4.85
N CYS A 190 0.56 8.97 -4.44
CA CYS A 190 0.08 10.33 -4.24
C CYS A 190 0.73 11.01 -3.04
N TYR A 191 0.91 10.27 -1.95
CA TYR A 191 1.53 10.79 -0.73
C TYR A 191 3.02 11.07 -0.93
N PHE A 192 3.73 10.19 -1.65
CA PHE A 192 5.12 10.45 -2.04
C PHE A 192 5.25 11.71 -2.89
N GLY A 193 4.39 11.87 -3.91
CA GLY A 193 4.36 13.09 -4.72
C GLY A 193 4.12 14.35 -3.89
N PHE A 194 3.19 14.28 -2.94
CA PHE A 194 2.94 15.38 -2.00
C PHE A 194 4.18 15.71 -1.15
N LEU A 195 4.80 14.71 -0.52
CA LEU A 195 5.99 14.90 0.31
C LEU A 195 7.17 15.45 -0.49
N THR A 196 7.40 14.94 -1.68
CA THR A 196 8.48 15.42 -2.56
C THR A 196 8.29 16.89 -2.92
N VAL A 197 7.07 17.31 -3.24
CA VAL A 197 6.83 18.73 -3.60
C VAL A 197 6.82 19.61 -2.37
N ASN A 198 6.01 19.32 -1.35
CA ASN A 198 5.80 20.23 -0.22
C ASN A 198 6.87 20.11 0.86
N SER A 199 7.29 18.90 1.25
CA SER A 199 8.28 18.73 2.31
C SER A 199 9.72 18.88 1.81
N PHE A 200 9.99 18.60 0.54
CA PHE A 200 11.33 18.71 -0.02
C PHE A 200 11.51 19.95 -0.89
N LEU A 201 10.86 20.04 -2.06
CA LEU A 201 11.12 21.14 -3.01
C LEU A 201 10.71 22.50 -2.47
N VAL A 202 9.51 22.65 -1.92
CA VAL A 202 9.03 23.92 -1.36
C VAL A 202 9.92 24.35 -0.20
N THR A 203 10.29 23.42 0.69
CA THR A 203 11.18 23.74 1.83
C THR A 203 12.59 24.09 1.38
N ALA A 204 13.13 23.38 0.38
CA ALA A 204 14.45 23.71 -0.19
C ALA A 204 14.48 25.12 -0.82
N LEU A 205 13.35 25.56 -1.39
CA LEU A 205 13.22 26.88 -1.99
C LEU A 205 12.79 27.97 -0.99
N ALA A 206 12.24 27.59 0.16
CA ALA A 206 11.66 28.53 1.14
C ALA A 206 12.65 29.56 1.71
N SER A 207 13.94 29.26 1.67
CA SER A 207 15.00 30.23 2.03
C SER A 207 15.05 31.45 1.10
N SER A 208 14.35 31.42 -0.06
CA SER A 208 14.21 32.51 -1.04
C SER A 208 12.79 32.60 -1.62
N ALA A 209 11.79 32.14 -0.88
CA ALA A 209 10.56 31.53 -1.38
C ALA A 209 9.61 32.41 -2.19
N THR A 210 9.40 33.68 -1.85
CA THR A 210 8.37 34.49 -2.53
C THR A 210 8.78 34.94 -3.92
N ALA A 211 10.06 35.29 -4.11
CA ALA A 211 10.60 35.70 -5.40
C ALA A 211 10.85 34.50 -6.35
N ALA A 212 11.25 33.33 -5.78
CA ALA A 212 11.62 32.18 -6.56
C ALA A 212 10.42 31.53 -7.28
N VAL A 213 9.27 31.42 -6.62
CA VAL A 213 8.05 30.84 -7.23
C VAL A 213 7.56 31.71 -8.39
N ALA A 214 7.53 33.02 -8.22
CA ALA A 214 7.16 33.97 -9.29
C ALA A 214 8.13 33.89 -10.49
N GLN A 215 9.42 33.72 -10.23
CA GLN A 215 10.44 33.58 -11.28
C GLN A 215 10.30 32.25 -12.05
N ILE A 216 9.98 31.13 -11.37
CA ILE A 216 9.78 29.84 -12.02
C ILE A 216 8.53 29.85 -12.91
N ILE A 217 7.45 30.51 -12.46
CA ILE A 217 6.22 30.64 -13.25
C ILE A 217 6.47 31.48 -14.51
N ASN A 218 7.22 32.57 -14.38
CA ASN A 218 7.51 33.46 -15.51
C ASN A 218 8.59 32.91 -16.46
N ASN A 219 9.58 32.19 -15.92
CA ASN A 219 10.68 31.61 -16.68
C ASN A 219 11.01 30.19 -16.19
N PRO A 220 10.42 29.12 -16.74
CA PRO A 220 10.68 27.74 -16.30
C PRO A 220 12.15 27.32 -16.38
N THR A 221 12.93 27.89 -17.30
CA THR A 221 14.38 27.64 -17.42
C THR A 221 15.19 28.18 -16.24
N SER A 222 14.67 29.14 -15.49
CA SER A 222 15.31 29.67 -14.28
C SER A 222 15.21 28.70 -13.09
N ALA A 223 14.33 27.70 -13.14
CA ALA A 223 14.13 26.74 -12.06
C ALA A 223 15.43 25.98 -11.72
N MET A 224 16.22 25.59 -12.73
CA MET A 224 17.48 24.91 -12.53
C MET A 224 18.50 25.77 -11.79
N ASN A 225 18.63 27.05 -12.17
CA ASN A 225 19.54 27.99 -11.52
C ASN A 225 19.11 28.30 -10.09
N LEU A 226 17.82 28.46 -9.85
CA LEU A 226 17.26 28.68 -8.51
C LEU A 226 17.47 27.47 -7.61
N LEU A 227 17.25 26.28 -8.12
CA LEU A 227 17.48 25.04 -7.40
C LEU A 227 18.98 24.90 -7.05
N ALA A 228 19.87 25.11 -8.01
CA ALA A 228 21.31 25.08 -7.81
C ALA A 228 21.80 26.08 -6.76
N ALA A 229 21.23 27.28 -6.70
CA ALA A 229 21.62 28.30 -5.73
C ALA A 229 21.09 28.03 -4.31
N ASN A 230 19.87 27.50 -4.19
CA ASN A 230 19.18 27.38 -2.91
C ASN A 230 19.37 26.00 -2.24
N LEU A 231 19.53 24.93 -2.99
CA LEU A 231 19.73 23.61 -2.41
C LEU A 231 20.94 23.53 -1.47
N PRO A 232 22.15 24.00 -1.84
CA PRO A 232 23.28 23.98 -0.93
C PRO A 232 23.05 24.75 0.37
N ARG A 233 22.30 25.87 0.30
CA ARG A 233 21.97 26.68 1.47
C ARG A 233 21.01 25.99 2.43
N SER A 234 20.12 25.15 1.91
CA SER A 234 19.15 24.40 2.72
C SER A 234 19.72 23.12 3.34
N SER A 235 20.97 22.73 3.03
CA SER A 235 21.58 21.47 3.50
C SER A 235 21.57 21.32 5.03
N ASN A 236 21.91 22.38 5.76
CA ASN A 236 21.92 22.36 7.23
C ASN A 236 20.52 22.13 7.81
N PHE A 237 19.50 22.71 7.19
CA PHE A 237 18.10 22.43 7.57
C PHE A 237 17.77 20.96 7.38
N PHE A 238 18.13 20.35 6.24
CA PHE A 238 17.81 18.95 5.98
C PHE A 238 18.61 17.98 6.83
N ILE A 239 19.84 18.29 7.23
CA ILE A 239 20.58 17.51 8.23
C ILE A 239 19.80 17.48 9.55
N SER A 240 19.40 18.66 10.06
CA SER A 240 18.59 18.76 11.29
C SER A 240 17.24 18.06 11.14
N TYR A 241 16.62 18.17 9.99
CA TYR A 241 15.36 17.49 9.66
C TYR A 241 15.50 15.97 9.70
N LEU A 242 16.56 15.39 9.12
CA LEU A 242 16.80 13.94 9.16
C LEU A 242 17.01 13.42 10.58
N ILE A 243 17.77 14.16 11.39
CA ILE A 243 17.97 13.80 12.80
C ILE A 243 16.63 13.82 13.53
N LEU A 244 15.87 14.92 13.42
CA LEU A 244 14.57 15.07 14.07
C LEU A 244 13.59 13.98 13.62
N GLN A 245 13.49 13.73 12.32
CA GLN A 245 12.59 12.70 11.79
C GLN A 245 13.01 11.30 12.20
N GLY A 246 14.30 10.98 12.20
CA GLY A 246 14.80 9.68 12.65
C GLY A 246 14.38 9.37 14.09
N PHE A 247 14.60 10.32 15.02
CA PHE A 247 14.17 10.16 16.41
C PHE A 247 12.65 10.19 16.57
N THR A 248 11.95 11.06 15.86
CA THR A 248 10.49 11.16 15.95
C THR A 248 9.80 9.90 15.45
N ILE A 249 10.25 9.34 14.32
CA ILE A 249 9.69 8.10 13.77
C ILE A 249 9.98 6.92 14.69
N ALA A 250 11.23 6.75 15.12
CA ALA A 250 11.61 5.64 16.00
C ALA A 250 10.95 5.76 17.36
N GLY A 251 10.98 6.93 17.98
CA GLY A 251 10.33 7.18 19.27
C GLY A 251 8.81 7.04 19.18
N GLY A 252 8.18 7.59 18.16
CA GLY A 252 6.74 7.48 17.93
C GLY A 252 6.28 6.03 17.68
N ALA A 253 7.09 5.25 16.98
CA ALA A 253 6.83 3.83 16.74
C ALA A 253 6.96 3.01 18.02
N LEU A 254 8.02 3.19 18.80
CA LEU A 254 8.25 2.43 20.03
C LEU A 254 7.26 2.80 21.14
N PHE A 255 7.01 4.09 21.36
CA PHE A 255 6.06 4.55 22.37
C PHE A 255 4.60 4.38 21.96
N GLN A 256 4.31 4.20 20.67
CA GLN A 256 2.94 4.11 20.15
C GLN A 256 1.99 5.19 20.69
N VAL A 257 2.50 6.41 20.80
CA VAL A 257 1.83 7.55 21.45
C VAL A 257 0.41 7.75 20.91
N VAL A 258 0.22 7.65 19.59
CA VAL A 258 -1.09 7.81 18.95
C VAL A 258 -2.05 6.72 19.40
N THR A 259 -1.62 5.46 19.41
CA THR A 259 -2.44 4.32 19.85
C THR A 259 -2.80 4.45 21.33
N PHE A 260 -1.85 4.89 22.17
CA PHE A 260 -2.08 5.16 23.58
C PHE A 260 -3.18 6.21 23.80
N PHE A 261 -3.11 7.35 23.13
CA PHE A 261 -4.13 8.39 23.24
C PHE A 261 -5.49 7.94 22.67
N LEU A 262 -5.50 7.23 21.55
CA LEU A 262 -6.73 6.69 20.97
C LEU A 262 -7.39 5.67 21.91
N PHE A 263 -6.60 4.85 22.59
CA PHE A 263 -7.12 3.85 23.51
C PHE A 263 -7.72 4.48 24.76
N TYR A 264 -6.96 5.32 25.47
CA TYR A 264 -7.38 5.85 26.77
C TYR A 264 -8.37 7.02 26.65
N ILE A 265 -8.16 7.96 25.72
CA ILE A 265 -8.99 9.16 25.64
C ILE A 265 -10.18 8.90 24.72
N LEU A 266 -9.94 8.48 23.50
CA LEU A 266 -11.02 8.29 22.51
C LEU A 266 -11.88 7.07 22.86
N GLY A 267 -11.27 6.00 23.38
CA GLY A 267 -11.96 4.81 23.86
C GLY A 267 -12.93 5.13 25.01
N ALA A 268 -12.47 5.90 26.00
CA ALA A 268 -13.33 6.33 27.10
C ALA A 268 -14.52 7.20 26.65
N LEU A 269 -14.32 8.02 25.61
CA LEU A 269 -15.34 8.95 25.12
C LEU A 269 -16.31 8.29 24.14
N LEU A 270 -15.82 7.46 23.22
CA LEU A 270 -16.59 6.93 22.09
C LEU A 270 -17.11 5.50 22.29
N ASP A 271 -16.39 4.67 23.03
CA ASP A 271 -16.73 3.24 23.17
C ASP A 271 -17.72 3.02 24.29
N LYS A 272 -19.00 3.14 23.96
CA LYS A 272 -20.11 2.97 24.91
C LYS A 272 -20.64 1.53 24.98
N THR A 273 -20.33 0.68 24.00
CA THR A 273 -20.80 -0.72 23.94
C THR A 273 -19.67 -1.69 24.23
N LEU A 274 -20.00 -2.85 24.80
CA LEU A 274 -19.03 -3.92 25.09
C LEU A 274 -18.26 -4.35 23.84
N ARG A 275 -18.95 -4.58 22.73
CA ARG A 275 -18.34 -4.97 21.46
C ARG A 275 -17.28 -3.96 20.97
N LYS A 276 -17.55 -2.64 21.05
CA LYS A 276 -16.58 -1.61 20.67
C LYS A 276 -15.38 -1.59 21.62
N LYS A 277 -15.62 -1.75 22.91
CA LYS A 277 -14.54 -1.84 23.91
C LYS A 277 -13.65 -3.06 23.66
N TRP A 278 -14.27 -4.21 23.41
CA TRP A 278 -13.54 -5.44 23.09
C TRP A 278 -12.77 -5.31 21.78
N ALA A 279 -13.41 -4.84 20.69
CA ALA A 279 -12.75 -4.65 19.39
C ALA A 279 -11.54 -3.71 19.48
N ARG A 280 -11.61 -2.67 20.33
CA ARG A 280 -10.47 -1.79 20.58
C ARG A 280 -9.38 -2.45 21.44
N PHE A 281 -9.76 -3.31 22.39
CA PHE A 281 -8.82 -4.01 23.27
C PHE A 281 -8.13 -5.16 22.56
N SER A 282 -8.89 -6.00 21.84
CA SER A 282 -8.38 -7.19 21.15
C SER A 282 -7.76 -6.88 19.79
N GLY A 283 -8.21 -5.79 19.12
CA GLY A 283 -7.73 -5.41 17.80
C GLY A 283 -6.34 -4.80 17.85
N LEU A 284 -5.35 -5.53 17.33
CA LEU A 284 -4.02 -4.99 17.11
C LEU A 284 -4.03 -4.09 15.85
N GLY A 285 -3.13 -3.12 15.81
CA GLY A 285 -2.96 -2.26 14.64
C GLY A 285 -2.30 -3.00 13.47
N ILE A 286 -2.54 -2.51 12.27
CA ILE A 286 -1.85 -2.93 11.05
C ILE A 286 -0.94 -1.81 10.55
N VAL A 287 0.16 -2.16 9.88
CA VAL A 287 1.01 -1.16 9.24
C VAL A 287 0.35 -0.67 7.96
N MET A 288 0.15 0.64 7.88
CA MET A 288 -0.39 1.32 6.71
C MET A 288 0.73 1.60 5.70
N TRP A 289 1.05 0.62 4.85
CA TRP A 289 2.19 0.67 3.94
C TRP A 289 2.15 1.84 2.97
N GLY A 290 0.98 2.22 2.48
CA GLY A 290 0.80 3.37 1.58
C GLY A 290 1.19 4.72 2.18
N THR A 291 1.30 4.83 3.49
CA THR A 291 1.81 6.03 4.19
C THR A 291 3.21 5.85 4.73
N THR A 292 3.55 4.64 5.16
CA THR A 292 4.86 4.34 5.78
C THR A 292 5.99 4.41 4.75
N PHE A 293 5.84 3.74 3.61
CA PHE A 293 6.86 3.77 2.55
C PHE A 293 7.19 5.18 2.05
N PRO A 294 6.21 6.07 1.72
CA PRO A 294 6.52 7.42 1.26
C PRO A 294 7.33 8.27 2.24
N ILE A 295 7.14 8.09 3.53
CA ILE A 295 7.94 8.80 4.54
C ILE A 295 9.41 8.39 4.40
N PHE A 296 9.71 7.09 4.34
CA PHE A 296 11.07 6.60 4.20
C PHE A 296 11.67 6.90 2.83
N THR A 297 10.90 6.77 1.75
CA THR A 297 11.38 7.09 0.40
C THR A 297 11.63 8.59 0.23
N ASN A 298 10.88 9.45 0.91
CA ASN A 298 11.16 10.88 0.94
C ASN A 298 12.46 11.19 1.69
N LEU A 299 12.69 10.56 2.87
CA LEU A 299 13.96 10.69 3.59
C LEU A 299 15.15 10.17 2.75
N ALA A 300 14.99 9.04 2.08
CA ALA A 300 15.99 8.52 1.16
C ALA A 300 16.26 9.47 -0.01
N SER A 301 15.19 10.04 -0.60
CA SER A 301 15.30 11.01 -1.70
C SER A 301 16.04 12.28 -1.29
N ILE A 302 15.77 12.80 -0.09
CA ILE A 302 16.50 13.94 0.48
C ILE A 302 17.97 13.58 0.69
N THR A 303 18.25 12.44 1.29
CA THR A 303 19.61 11.96 1.55
C THR A 303 20.42 11.81 0.25
N LEU A 304 19.83 11.22 -0.79
CA LEU A 304 20.44 11.05 -2.10
C LEU A 304 20.65 12.38 -2.84
N ALA A 305 19.67 13.29 -2.78
CA ALA A 305 19.78 14.59 -3.43
C ALA A 305 20.93 15.43 -2.87
N PHE A 306 21.21 15.33 -1.58
CA PHE A 306 22.29 16.06 -0.92
C PHE A 306 23.60 15.28 -0.78
N ALA A 307 23.65 14.02 -1.19
CA ALA A 307 24.77 13.12 -0.96
C ALA A 307 26.15 13.70 -1.40
N ILE A 308 26.16 14.41 -2.52
CA ILE A 308 27.38 15.05 -3.06
C ILE A 308 27.54 16.48 -2.56
N ILE A 309 26.46 17.22 -2.39
CA ILE A 309 26.45 18.64 -1.99
C ILE A 309 26.87 18.78 -0.53
N ALA A 310 26.35 17.92 0.34
CA ALA A 310 26.62 17.92 1.78
C ALA A 310 26.80 16.47 2.28
N PRO A 311 27.97 15.84 2.10
CA PRO A 311 28.18 14.40 2.39
C PRO A 311 27.84 13.97 3.82
N MET A 312 27.92 14.88 4.78
CA MET A 312 27.52 14.63 6.18
C MET A 312 26.08 14.15 6.33
N ILE A 313 25.20 14.49 5.37
CA ILE A 313 23.80 14.05 5.40
C ILE A 313 23.65 12.53 5.30
N LEU A 314 24.61 11.86 4.65
CA LEU A 314 24.61 10.39 4.53
C LEU A 314 24.76 9.72 5.90
N LEU A 315 25.63 10.27 6.77
CA LEU A 315 25.81 9.76 8.12
C LEU A 315 24.50 9.83 8.92
N PHE A 316 23.85 10.99 8.92
CA PHE A 316 22.60 11.19 9.64
C PHE A 316 21.44 10.41 9.02
N GLY A 317 21.43 10.26 7.70
CA GLY A 317 20.50 9.37 6.99
C GLY A 317 20.67 7.92 7.43
N CYS A 318 21.89 7.39 7.49
CA CYS A 318 22.15 6.03 7.99
C CYS A 318 21.68 5.84 9.42
N VAL A 319 21.91 6.81 10.31
CA VAL A 319 21.43 6.75 11.69
C VAL A 319 19.90 6.74 11.74
N ALA A 320 19.23 7.60 10.98
CA ALA A 320 17.76 7.64 10.92
C ALA A 320 17.16 6.31 10.43
N PHE A 321 17.74 5.70 9.39
CA PHE A 321 17.28 4.40 8.88
C PHE A 321 17.59 3.26 9.86
N LEU A 322 18.72 3.30 10.56
CA LEU A 322 19.06 2.30 11.58
C LEU A 322 18.06 2.34 12.75
N LEU A 323 17.75 3.54 13.25
CA LEU A 323 16.75 3.73 14.32
C LEU A 323 15.37 3.23 13.87
N ALA A 324 14.96 3.55 12.65
CA ALA A 324 13.72 3.07 12.07
C ALA A 324 13.70 1.54 11.92
N PHE A 325 14.80 0.93 11.46
CA PHE A 325 14.93 -0.53 11.35
C PHE A 325 14.72 -1.23 12.69
N ILE A 326 15.34 -0.74 13.76
CA ILE A 326 15.18 -1.30 15.11
C ILE A 326 13.73 -1.15 15.59
N ALA A 327 13.15 0.05 15.45
CA ALA A 327 11.80 0.34 15.93
C ALA A 327 10.72 -0.46 15.19
N TYR A 328 10.79 -0.51 13.86
CA TYR A 328 9.83 -1.27 13.06
C TYR A 328 10.06 -2.77 13.15
N GLY A 329 11.32 -3.24 13.29
CA GLY A 329 11.62 -4.64 13.56
C GLY A 329 10.92 -5.14 14.83
N HIS A 330 10.99 -4.36 15.91
CA HIS A 330 10.26 -4.64 17.15
C HIS A 330 8.74 -4.63 16.94
N ASN A 331 8.21 -3.59 16.32
CA ASN A 331 6.76 -3.42 16.19
C ASN A 331 6.11 -4.45 15.26
N LEU A 332 6.77 -4.84 14.17
CA LEU A 332 6.27 -5.88 13.26
C LEU A 332 6.26 -7.26 13.92
N THR A 333 7.19 -7.50 14.85
CA THR A 333 7.25 -8.79 15.56
C THR A 333 6.23 -8.89 16.70
N TYR A 334 5.98 -7.79 17.43
CA TYR A 334 5.26 -7.87 18.71
C TYR A 334 3.97 -7.04 18.79
N CYS A 335 3.83 -5.99 17.96
CA CYS A 335 2.77 -5.00 18.16
C CYS A 335 1.73 -4.96 17.07
N PHE A 336 2.09 -5.33 15.84
CA PHE A 336 1.19 -5.27 14.68
C PHE A 336 0.75 -6.66 14.24
N VAL A 337 -0.49 -6.72 13.74
CA VAL A 337 -0.98 -7.88 12.99
C VAL A 337 -0.55 -7.74 11.54
N GLU A 338 -0.46 -8.85 10.85
CA GLU A 338 -0.20 -8.91 9.43
C GLU A 338 -1.18 -8.04 8.65
N ALA A 339 -0.63 -7.16 7.81
CA ALA A 339 -1.43 -6.36 6.90
C ALA A 339 -1.89 -7.24 5.73
N PRO A 340 -3.03 -6.91 5.09
CA PRO A 340 -3.46 -7.62 3.88
C PRO A 340 -2.33 -7.74 2.87
N ASP A 341 -2.15 -8.91 2.28
CA ASP A 341 -1.03 -9.20 1.39
C ASP A 341 -1.09 -8.35 0.12
N ASN A 342 -0.10 -7.51 -0.09
CA ASN A 342 0.06 -6.70 -1.29
C ASN A 342 1.04 -7.31 -2.30
N ARG A 343 1.34 -8.59 -2.20
CA ARG A 343 2.25 -9.30 -3.12
C ARG A 343 3.60 -8.61 -3.30
N GLY A 344 4.07 -7.90 -2.27
CA GLY A 344 5.34 -7.19 -2.26
C GLY A 344 5.44 -5.96 -3.15
N LEU A 345 4.33 -5.43 -3.72
CA LEU A 345 4.35 -4.32 -4.70
C LEU A 345 4.84 -2.98 -4.12
N HIS A 346 4.71 -2.76 -2.82
CA HIS A 346 5.13 -1.50 -2.18
C HIS A 346 6.64 -1.28 -2.26
N TYR A 347 7.44 -2.32 -2.07
CA TYR A 347 8.89 -2.20 -2.02
C TYR A 347 9.55 -1.85 -3.37
N PRO A 348 9.28 -2.55 -4.49
CA PRO A 348 9.78 -2.15 -5.80
C PRO A 348 9.38 -0.72 -6.18
N ARG A 349 8.15 -0.33 -5.86
CA ARG A 349 7.65 1.04 -6.09
C ARG A 349 8.44 2.05 -5.27
N ALA A 350 8.72 1.75 -4.00
CA ALA A 350 9.55 2.60 -3.14
C ALA A 350 10.95 2.78 -3.72
N LEU A 351 11.58 1.71 -4.23
CA LEU A 351 12.88 1.79 -4.92
C LEU A 351 12.82 2.70 -6.15
N PHE A 352 11.76 2.60 -6.98
CA PHE A 352 11.60 3.52 -8.11
C PHE A 352 11.36 4.97 -7.66
N GLN A 353 10.70 5.19 -6.54
CA GLN A 353 10.52 6.54 -5.98
C GLN A 353 11.84 7.17 -5.55
N THR A 354 12.84 6.40 -5.09
CA THR A 354 14.15 6.94 -4.71
C THR A 354 14.94 7.52 -5.88
N PHE A 355 14.68 7.07 -7.12
CA PHE A 355 15.26 7.71 -8.31
C PHE A 355 14.92 9.20 -8.42
N THR A 356 13.78 9.63 -7.86
CA THR A 356 13.41 11.06 -7.82
C THR A 356 14.46 11.88 -7.09
N GLY A 357 14.93 11.40 -5.92
CA GLY A 357 16.00 12.06 -5.18
C GLY A 357 17.33 12.10 -5.95
N LEU A 358 17.66 11.00 -6.62
CA LEU A 358 18.87 10.91 -7.45
C LEU A 358 18.82 11.91 -8.62
N TYR A 359 17.70 11.98 -9.36
CA TYR A 359 17.52 12.95 -10.43
C TYR A 359 17.57 14.40 -9.93
N LEU A 360 16.94 14.70 -8.80
CA LEU A 360 16.98 16.04 -8.20
C LEU A 360 18.41 16.44 -7.82
N GLY A 361 19.19 15.54 -7.22
CA GLY A 361 20.60 15.76 -6.91
C GLY A 361 21.44 15.98 -8.17
N GLN A 362 21.24 15.15 -9.19
CA GLN A 362 21.97 15.27 -10.47
C GLN A 362 21.64 16.56 -11.21
N VAL A 363 20.36 16.98 -11.25
CA VAL A 363 19.94 18.25 -11.87
C VAL A 363 20.52 19.43 -11.11
N CYS A 364 20.54 19.39 -9.77
CA CYS A 364 21.15 20.42 -8.95
C CYS A 364 22.64 20.55 -9.20
N LEU A 365 23.38 19.42 -9.24
CA LEU A 365 24.81 19.42 -9.57
C LEU A 365 25.09 19.95 -10.95
N LEU A 366 24.27 19.58 -11.94
CA LEU A 366 24.37 20.13 -13.30
C LEU A 366 24.25 21.66 -13.26
N GLY A 367 23.26 22.18 -12.54
CA GLY A 367 23.07 23.61 -12.35
C GLY A 367 24.27 24.30 -11.68
N LEU A 368 24.84 23.69 -10.63
CA LEU A 368 26.04 24.21 -9.95
C LEU A 368 27.25 24.27 -10.90
N PHE A 369 27.46 23.23 -11.71
CA PHE A 369 28.57 23.22 -12.68
C PHE A 369 28.39 24.24 -13.80
N VAL A 370 27.15 24.49 -14.24
CA VAL A 370 26.82 25.55 -15.21
C VAL A 370 27.13 26.93 -14.62
N VAL A 371 26.69 27.20 -13.39
CA VAL A 371 26.97 28.46 -12.68
C VAL A 371 28.49 28.63 -12.47
N GLY A 372 29.19 27.54 -12.11
CA GLY A 372 30.64 27.53 -11.95
C GLY A 372 31.43 27.55 -13.27
N LYS A 373 30.75 27.61 -14.44
CA LYS A 373 31.38 27.57 -15.78
C LYS A 373 32.31 26.38 -16.04
N GLY A 374 32.08 25.27 -15.33
CA GLY A 374 32.85 24.04 -15.45
C GLY A 374 32.33 23.13 -16.60
N TRP A 375 32.50 23.53 -17.85
CA TRP A 375 31.91 22.85 -19.02
C TRP A 375 32.24 21.37 -19.14
N GLY A 376 33.45 20.94 -18.73
CA GLY A 376 33.82 19.52 -18.69
C GLY A 376 32.96 18.73 -17.68
N CYS A 377 32.75 19.29 -16.49
CA CYS A 377 31.89 18.67 -15.47
C CYS A 377 30.42 18.66 -15.91
N VAL A 378 29.95 19.72 -16.60
CA VAL A 378 28.59 19.77 -17.17
C VAL A 378 28.38 18.63 -18.16
N ALA A 379 29.31 18.40 -19.08
CA ALA A 379 29.23 17.33 -20.07
C ALA A 379 29.21 15.95 -19.39
N LEU A 380 30.10 15.71 -18.41
CA LEU A 380 30.14 14.45 -17.67
C LEU A 380 28.86 14.20 -16.87
N GLN A 381 28.33 15.25 -16.23
CA GLN A 381 27.07 15.15 -15.47
C GLN A 381 25.87 14.88 -16.38
N ALA A 382 25.82 15.48 -17.58
CA ALA A 382 24.78 15.20 -18.56
C ALA A 382 24.81 13.74 -19.02
N ILE A 383 26.01 13.17 -19.25
CA ILE A 383 26.20 11.75 -19.54
C ILE A 383 25.70 10.90 -18.35
N GLY A 384 26.02 11.31 -17.11
CA GLY A 384 25.56 10.64 -15.89
C GLY A 384 24.04 10.62 -15.77
N ILE A 385 23.35 11.71 -16.07
CA ILE A 385 21.87 11.78 -16.10
C ILE A 385 21.30 10.83 -17.18
N ALA A 386 21.87 10.85 -18.38
CA ALA A 386 21.46 9.97 -19.46
C ALA A 386 21.65 8.48 -19.09
N PHE A 387 22.75 8.13 -18.45
CA PHE A 387 23.03 6.78 -17.95
C PHE A 387 22.02 6.38 -16.86
N THR A 388 21.72 7.27 -15.90
CA THR A 388 20.72 7.01 -14.87
C THR A 388 19.33 6.79 -15.48
N ALA A 389 18.95 7.60 -16.47
CA ALA A 389 17.68 7.44 -17.19
C ALA A 389 17.63 6.10 -17.94
N PHE A 390 18.71 5.73 -18.61
CA PHE A 390 18.85 4.44 -19.29
C PHE A 390 18.67 3.28 -18.30
N CYS A 391 19.38 3.30 -17.17
CA CYS A 391 19.24 2.27 -16.13
C CYS A 391 17.82 2.22 -15.57
N HIS A 392 17.21 3.38 -15.28
CA HIS A 392 15.84 3.44 -14.74
C HIS A 392 14.80 2.83 -15.71
N ILE A 393 14.89 3.20 -17.00
CA ILE A 393 13.98 2.68 -18.02
C ILE A 393 14.17 1.16 -18.16
N ASN A 394 15.41 0.68 -18.28
CA ASN A 394 15.68 -0.75 -18.39
C ASN A 394 15.20 -1.55 -17.18
N LEU A 395 15.44 -1.07 -15.96
CA LEU A 395 14.94 -1.72 -14.75
C LEU A 395 13.41 -1.76 -14.72
N LYS A 396 12.77 -0.65 -15.11
CA LYS A 396 11.32 -0.58 -15.18
C LYS A 396 10.74 -1.59 -16.19
N GLU A 397 11.30 -1.64 -17.40
CA GLU A 397 10.87 -2.59 -18.43
C GLU A 397 11.12 -4.04 -18.02
N ALA A 398 12.28 -4.33 -17.43
CA ALA A 398 12.66 -5.68 -17.02
C ALA A 398 11.74 -6.22 -15.91
N PHE A 399 11.39 -5.40 -14.92
CA PHE A 399 10.70 -5.87 -13.70
C PHE A 399 9.21 -5.53 -13.66
N CYS A 400 8.69 -4.62 -14.48
CA CYS A 400 7.30 -4.13 -14.41
C CYS A 400 6.28 -5.27 -14.47
N ARG A 401 6.45 -6.24 -15.35
CA ARG A 401 5.55 -7.41 -15.45
C ARG A 401 5.79 -8.42 -14.33
N LEU A 402 7.05 -8.68 -13.99
CA LEU A 402 7.41 -9.67 -12.97
C LEU A 402 6.95 -9.30 -11.56
N THR A 403 6.69 -8.02 -11.28
CA THR A 403 6.12 -7.57 -10.00
C THR A 403 4.62 -7.80 -9.89
N THR A 404 3.92 -8.03 -11.00
CA THR A 404 2.46 -8.12 -11.02
C THR A 404 1.93 -9.50 -11.37
N VAL A 405 2.72 -10.32 -12.08
CA VAL A 405 2.31 -11.64 -12.57
C VAL A 405 3.36 -12.69 -12.24
N LEU A 406 2.91 -13.92 -12.05
CA LEU A 406 3.81 -15.06 -11.91
C LEU A 406 4.24 -15.57 -13.30
N PRO A 407 5.54 -15.88 -13.49
CA PRO A 407 6.02 -16.49 -14.73
C PRO A 407 5.36 -17.84 -14.98
N ILE A 408 4.81 -18.03 -16.17
CA ILE A 408 4.08 -19.27 -16.55
C ILE A 408 5.00 -20.49 -16.53
N ASP A 409 6.26 -20.34 -16.92
CA ASP A 409 7.28 -21.39 -16.92
C ASP A 409 7.69 -21.90 -15.53
N CYS A 410 7.34 -21.16 -14.48
CA CYS A 410 7.64 -21.50 -13.09
C CYS A 410 6.48 -22.22 -12.37
N MET A 411 5.33 -22.33 -13.02
CA MET A 411 4.14 -23.00 -12.48
C MET A 411 4.02 -24.43 -13.04
N LYS A 412 3.46 -25.33 -12.25
CA LYS A 412 3.14 -26.69 -12.70
C LYS A 412 1.82 -26.65 -13.49
N PRO A 413 1.78 -27.05 -14.74
CA PRO A 413 0.51 -27.23 -15.45
C PRO A 413 -0.25 -28.43 -14.89
N LEU A 414 -1.57 -28.42 -15.00
CA LEU A 414 -2.42 -29.56 -14.65
C LEU A 414 -2.03 -30.77 -15.50
N ASP A 415 -2.01 -31.97 -14.95
CA ASP A 415 -1.54 -33.19 -15.62
C ASP A 415 -2.25 -33.48 -16.96
N GLY A 416 -3.51 -33.03 -17.11
CA GLY A 416 -4.26 -33.11 -18.37
C GLY A 416 -3.78 -32.14 -19.45
N PHE A 417 -3.26 -30.98 -19.06
CA PHE A 417 -2.80 -29.94 -19.98
C PHE A 417 -1.43 -30.27 -20.58
N SER A 418 -0.58 -30.95 -19.82
CA SER A 418 0.72 -31.45 -20.28
C SER A 418 0.59 -32.46 -21.44
N LYS A 419 -0.48 -33.23 -21.48
CA LYS A 419 -0.74 -34.18 -22.56
C LYS A 419 -1.33 -33.57 -23.83
N THR A 420 -2.04 -32.43 -23.71
CA THR A 420 -2.70 -31.77 -24.86
C THR A 420 -1.80 -30.69 -25.52
N VAL A 421 -0.81 -30.15 -24.80
CA VAL A 421 0.18 -29.18 -25.31
C VAL A 421 1.54 -29.87 -25.56
N SER A 422 1.57 -31.20 -25.73
CA SER A 422 2.68 -31.82 -26.43
C SER A 422 2.61 -31.34 -27.88
N PHE A 423 3.40 -30.31 -28.14
CA PHE A 423 3.48 -29.63 -29.42
C PHE A 423 3.69 -30.59 -30.57
N GLN A 424 2.66 -30.90 -31.32
CA GLN A 424 2.80 -31.46 -32.66
C GLN A 424 3.72 -30.58 -33.53
N GLY A 425 3.87 -29.28 -33.21
CA GLY A 425 4.80 -28.37 -33.87
C GLY A 425 6.28 -28.54 -33.48
N GLU A 426 6.62 -29.12 -32.34
CA GLU A 426 8.02 -29.28 -31.93
C GLU A 426 8.68 -30.47 -32.60
N SER A 427 7.91 -31.54 -32.90
CA SER A 427 8.40 -32.64 -33.74
C SER A 427 8.65 -32.18 -35.18
N ASP A 428 7.76 -31.38 -35.78
CA ASP A 428 7.91 -30.85 -37.12
C ASP A 428 9.03 -29.81 -37.22
N PHE A 429 9.24 -29.00 -36.19
CA PHE A 429 10.33 -28.03 -36.15
C PHE A 429 11.69 -28.71 -35.93
N LYS A 430 11.78 -29.68 -35.02
CA LYS A 430 12.99 -30.49 -34.81
C LYS A 430 13.35 -31.31 -36.04
N THR A 431 12.37 -31.92 -36.73
CA THR A 431 12.60 -32.65 -37.96
C THR A 431 13.10 -31.75 -39.07
N LYS A 432 12.51 -30.57 -39.28
CA LYS A 432 12.97 -29.58 -40.27
C LYS A 432 14.34 -28.99 -39.97
N VAL A 433 14.67 -28.78 -38.69
CA VAL A 433 15.98 -28.26 -38.27
C VAL A 433 17.05 -29.37 -38.36
N LEU A 434 16.70 -30.63 -38.05
CA LEU A 434 17.58 -31.80 -38.17
C LEU A 434 17.88 -32.12 -39.63
N ASP A 435 16.90 -32.06 -40.52
CA ASP A 435 17.09 -32.30 -41.96
C ASP A 435 17.95 -31.18 -42.61
N LYS A 436 17.83 -29.95 -42.14
CA LYS A 436 18.70 -28.84 -42.58
C LYS A 436 20.13 -28.97 -42.03
N LYS A 437 20.31 -29.47 -40.80
CA LYS A 437 21.62 -29.74 -40.20
C LYS A 437 22.29 -31.00 -40.73
N LYS A 438 21.54 -32.04 -41.18
CA LYS A 438 22.11 -33.26 -41.79
C LYS A 438 22.81 -32.97 -43.12
N ASN A 439 22.40 -31.97 -43.86
CA ASN A 439 23.01 -31.57 -45.11
C ASN A 439 24.28 -30.70 -44.95
N GLU A 440 24.53 -30.14 -43.76
CA GLU A 440 25.69 -29.27 -43.50
C GLU A 440 26.81 -29.93 -42.61
N LYS A 441 26.62 -31.13 -42.07
CA LYS A 441 27.53 -31.75 -41.09
C LYS A 441 27.89 -33.20 -41.44
N ALA A 442 28.71 -33.41 -42.46
CA ALA A 442 29.41 -34.66 -42.63
C ALA A 442 30.75 -34.75 -41.81
N ASP A 443 31.21 -33.64 -41.22
CA ASP A 443 32.57 -33.57 -40.63
C ASP A 443 32.67 -33.37 -39.10
N LEU A 444 31.54 -33.45 -38.34
CA LEU A 444 31.53 -33.21 -36.89
C LEU A 444 30.89 -34.37 -36.07
N LEU A 445 31.02 -35.63 -36.54
CA LEU A 445 30.21 -36.76 -36.06
C LEU A 445 30.75 -37.49 -34.81
N GLU A 446 31.89 -37.15 -34.25
CA GLU A 446 32.39 -37.88 -33.05
C GLU A 446 32.07 -37.22 -31.69
N GLU A 447 31.77 -35.95 -31.64
CA GLU A 447 31.34 -35.28 -30.38
C GLU A 447 29.84 -35.34 -30.13
N ASP A 448 29.03 -35.41 -31.20
CA ASP A 448 27.56 -35.45 -31.09
C ASP A 448 27.02 -36.84 -30.64
N GLN A 449 27.75 -37.94 -30.81
CA GLN A 449 27.28 -39.26 -30.37
C GLN A 449 27.27 -39.42 -28.84
N LYS A 450 28.20 -38.84 -28.13
CA LYS A 450 28.22 -38.84 -26.66
C LYS A 450 27.13 -38.01 -26.04
N ASP A 451 26.75 -36.92 -26.69
CA ASP A 451 25.62 -36.09 -26.23
C ASP A 451 24.27 -36.72 -26.59
N HIS A 452 24.18 -37.51 -27.67
CA HIS A 452 22.98 -38.24 -28.02
C HIS A 452 22.67 -39.41 -27.07
N GLU A 453 23.67 -40.19 -26.70
CA GLU A 453 23.51 -41.27 -25.72
C GLU A 453 23.06 -40.71 -24.35
N ARG A 454 23.61 -39.59 -23.96
CA ARG A 454 23.23 -38.93 -22.72
C ARG A 454 21.80 -38.35 -22.72
N VAL A 455 21.34 -37.88 -23.86
CA VAL A 455 19.96 -37.40 -24.07
C VAL A 455 18.96 -38.55 -24.15
N GLU A 456 19.37 -39.69 -24.72
CA GLU A 456 18.53 -40.92 -24.77
C GLU A 456 18.41 -41.58 -23.40
N GLU A 457 19.48 -41.65 -22.59
CA GLU A 457 19.41 -42.10 -21.21
C GLU A 457 18.56 -41.19 -20.32
N GLU A 458 18.66 -39.86 -20.49
CA GLU A 458 17.82 -38.90 -19.78
C GLU A 458 16.36 -38.97 -20.25
N THR A 459 16.10 -39.33 -21.54
CA THR A 459 14.73 -39.47 -22.09
C THR A 459 14.06 -40.78 -21.64
N GLN A 460 14.81 -41.86 -21.52
CA GLN A 460 14.30 -43.12 -20.99
C GLN A 460 13.96 -43.05 -19.49
N GLN A 461 14.66 -42.22 -18.72
CA GLN A 461 14.28 -41.90 -17.32
C GLN A 461 13.02 -41.05 -17.24
N LEU A 462 12.63 -40.35 -18.30
CA LEU A 462 11.45 -39.48 -18.37
C LEU A 462 10.17 -40.21 -18.78
N GLU A 463 10.26 -41.36 -19.44
CA GLU A 463 9.10 -42.24 -19.73
C GLU A 463 8.49 -42.86 -18.46
N GLY A 464 9.17 -42.75 -17.31
CA GLY A 464 8.70 -43.12 -15.98
C GLY A 464 7.80 -42.08 -15.30
N GLY A 465 7.27 -41.06 -16.00
CA GLY A 465 6.20 -40.18 -15.48
C GLY A 465 6.65 -38.98 -14.67
N GLN A 466 7.91 -38.55 -14.76
CA GLN A 466 8.35 -37.29 -14.11
C GLN A 466 8.44 -36.14 -15.10
N ASN A 467 7.82 -35.03 -14.73
CA ASN A 467 7.62 -33.80 -15.49
C ASN A 467 8.91 -33.22 -16.15
N LEU A 468 8.84 -32.91 -17.44
CA LEU A 468 9.89 -32.23 -18.23
C LEU A 468 10.28 -30.84 -17.71
N VAL A 469 9.40 -30.18 -16.98
CA VAL A 469 9.58 -28.83 -16.45
C VAL A 469 10.75 -28.69 -15.45
N PRO A 470 11.00 -29.65 -14.53
CA PRO A 470 12.16 -29.56 -13.63
C PRO A 470 13.51 -29.68 -14.32
N LEU A 471 13.61 -30.40 -15.44
CA LEU A 471 14.86 -30.64 -16.17
C LEU A 471 15.33 -29.41 -16.95
N LEU A 472 14.40 -28.66 -17.56
CA LEU A 472 14.71 -27.37 -18.21
C LEU A 472 15.12 -26.34 -17.16
N ALA A 473 14.52 -26.42 -15.96
CA ALA A 473 14.87 -25.57 -14.83
C ALA A 473 16.32 -25.76 -14.35
N ASP A 474 16.82 -27.00 -14.35
CA ASP A 474 18.15 -27.32 -13.86
C ASP A 474 19.26 -27.01 -14.88
N ARG A 475 18.99 -27.09 -16.18
CA ARG A 475 19.96 -26.71 -17.23
C ARG A 475 20.30 -25.23 -17.18
N ASP A 476 19.32 -24.36 -17.07
CA ASP A 476 19.54 -22.90 -16.98
C ASP A 476 20.30 -22.51 -15.71
N PHE A 477 20.19 -23.30 -14.65
CA PHE A 477 20.83 -23.00 -13.37
C PHE A 477 22.32 -23.38 -13.34
N LYS A 478 22.75 -24.47 -13.96
CA LYS A 478 24.15 -24.89 -14.02
C LYS A 478 25.04 -23.94 -14.81
N THR A 479 24.48 -23.24 -15.79
CA THR A 479 25.20 -22.22 -16.57
C THR A 479 25.40 -20.90 -15.82
N THR A 480 24.65 -20.66 -14.73
CA THR A 480 24.65 -19.40 -14.00
C THR A 480 25.71 -19.33 -12.88
N GLU A 481 26.15 -20.47 -12.33
CA GLU A 481 27.05 -20.49 -11.18
C GLU A 481 28.51 -20.09 -11.50
N SER A 482 28.95 -20.18 -12.75
CA SER A 482 30.35 -20.01 -13.12
C SER A 482 30.77 -18.63 -13.63
N LYS A 483 29.89 -17.59 -13.58
CA LYS A 483 30.19 -16.31 -14.23
C LYS A 483 30.70 -15.23 -13.28
N ASN A 484 31.69 -14.47 -13.78
CA ASN A 484 32.34 -13.37 -13.07
C ASN A 484 31.38 -12.27 -12.60
N TRP A 485 31.68 -11.58 -11.51
CA TRP A 485 30.91 -10.49 -10.95
C TRP A 485 30.61 -9.36 -11.95
N LEU A 486 31.51 -9.10 -12.92
CA LEU A 486 31.30 -8.12 -13.99
C LEU A 486 30.14 -8.51 -14.90
N VAL A 487 29.98 -9.80 -15.20
CA VAL A 487 28.83 -10.30 -16.00
C VAL A 487 27.54 -10.15 -15.22
N ARG A 488 27.56 -10.34 -13.90
CA ARG A 488 26.38 -10.08 -13.02
C ARG A 488 25.96 -8.62 -13.07
N PHE A 489 26.92 -7.71 -13.09
CA PHE A 489 26.63 -6.28 -13.15
C PHE A 489 26.08 -5.85 -14.52
N VAL A 490 26.62 -6.37 -15.61
CA VAL A 490 26.24 -6.00 -16.99
C VAL A 490 24.96 -6.72 -17.43
N ARG A 491 24.73 -7.94 -16.95
CA ARG A 491 23.55 -8.76 -17.30
C ARG A 491 22.87 -9.32 -16.06
N PRO A 492 22.17 -8.47 -15.30
CA PRO A 492 21.42 -8.91 -14.10
C PRO A 492 20.27 -9.86 -14.45
N ASP A 493 19.71 -9.78 -15.66
CA ASP A 493 18.67 -10.65 -16.20
C ASP A 493 19.00 -12.15 -16.11
N VAL A 494 20.27 -12.51 -16.21
CA VAL A 494 20.73 -13.90 -16.16
C VAL A 494 20.76 -14.47 -14.72
N PHE A 495 20.86 -13.60 -13.71
CA PHE A 495 21.09 -13.99 -12.30
C PHE A 495 19.88 -13.76 -11.39
N LEU A 496 18.98 -12.84 -11.78
CA LEU A 496 17.79 -12.51 -11.04
C LEU A 496 16.58 -13.20 -11.66
N ASN A 497 16.61 -14.53 -11.73
CA ASN A 497 15.42 -15.26 -12.16
C ASN A 497 14.57 -15.67 -10.96
N PHE A 498 13.28 -15.83 -11.17
CA PHE A 498 12.30 -16.22 -10.15
C PHE A 498 12.67 -17.56 -9.48
N ARG A 499 13.22 -18.50 -10.22
CA ARG A 499 13.64 -19.82 -9.70
C ARG A 499 14.75 -19.72 -8.68
N HIS A 500 15.73 -18.85 -8.93
CA HIS A 500 16.81 -18.58 -7.98
C HIS A 500 16.27 -17.93 -6.71
N ALA A 501 15.40 -16.91 -6.87
CA ALA A 501 14.76 -16.24 -5.74
C ALA A 501 13.91 -17.22 -4.91
N LYS A 502 13.16 -18.11 -5.55
CA LYS A 502 12.34 -19.12 -4.87
C LYS A 502 13.17 -20.08 -4.00
N ARG A 503 14.39 -20.44 -4.43
CA ARG A 503 15.30 -21.28 -3.62
C ARG A 503 15.88 -20.57 -2.41
N MET A 504 15.95 -19.23 -2.44
CA MET A 504 16.42 -18.44 -1.31
C MET A 504 15.35 -18.22 -0.23
N ILE A 505 14.10 -18.53 -0.54
CA ILE A 505 12.98 -18.41 0.42
C ILE A 505 13.15 -19.51 1.49
N PRO A 506 13.10 -19.17 2.79
CA PRO A 506 13.15 -20.16 3.85
C PRO A 506 12.05 -21.20 3.72
N ALA A 507 12.35 -22.45 4.11
CA ALA A 507 11.40 -23.57 4.00
C ALA A 507 10.08 -23.32 4.75
N THR A 508 10.10 -22.46 5.77
CA THR A 508 8.90 -22.05 6.51
C THR A 508 7.84 -21.34 5.67
N TYR A 509 8.24 -20.71 4.55
CA TYR A 509 7.30 -20.07 3.61
C TYR A 509 6.76 -21.03 2.54
N ASN A 510 7.28 -22.26 2.49
CA ASN A 510 6.80 -23.31 1.58
C ASN A 510 5.76 -24.23 2.25
N MET A 511 5.26 -23.87 3.41
CA MET A 511 4.11 -24.55 4.01
C MET A 511 2.93 -24.37 3.06
N GLU A 512 2.38 -25.51 2.60
CA GLU A 512 1.13 -25.53 1.87
C GLU A 512 0.08 -24.91 2.81
N GLU A 513 -0.44 -23.75 2.46
CA GLU A 513 -1.63 -23.22 3.11
C GLU A 513 -2.73 -24.26 2.87
N GLU A 514 -3.39 -24.70 3.94
CA GLU A 514 -4.62 -25.48 3.80
C GLU A 514 -5.59 -24.60 3.01
N VAL A 515 -5.79 -24.95 1.76
CA VAL A 515 -6.79 -24.31 0.91
C VAL A 515 -8.14 -24.64 1.52
N VAL A 516 -8.68 -23.75 2.30
CA VAL A 516 -10.06 -23.85 2.76
C VAL A 516 -10.93 -23.69 1.51
N ASP A 517 -11.50 -24.80 1.04
CA ASP A 517 -12.44 -24.82 -0.10
C ASP A 517 -13.75 -24.14 0.33
N ASP A 518 -13.73 -22.84 0.46
CA ASP A 518 -14.90 -22.02 0.73
C ASP A 518 -15.47 -21.46 -0.59
N LYS A 519 -16.39 -22.20 -1.17
CA LYS A 519 -17.12 -21.81 -2.40
C LYS A 519 -17.87 -20.48 -2.26
N HIS A 520 -18.04 -20.00 -1.05
CA HIS A 520 -18.76 -18.76 -0.74
C HIS A 520 -17.84 -17.61 -0.34
N ALA A 521 -16.52 -17.79 -0.38
CA ALA A 521 -15.54 -16.78 0.03
C ALA A 521 -15.73 -15.45 -0.72
N PHE A 522 -16.04 -15.49 -2.01
CA PHE A 522 -16.29 -14.32 -2.85
C PHE A 522 -17.76 -13.92 -2.98
N ASP A 523 -18.65 -14.47 -2.15
CA ASP A 523 -20.01 -13.98 -2.08
C ASP A 523 -20.04 -12.59 -1.39
N GLN A 524 -20.88 -11.70 -1.91
CA GLN A 524 -21.02 -10.39 -1.28
C GLN A 524 -21.51 -10.57 0.18
N PRO A 525 -20.82 -10.00 1.17
CA PRO A 525 -21.15 -10.20 2.58
C PRO A 525 -22.62 -9.92 2.94
N ALA A 526 -23.27 -8.99 2.25
CA ALA A 526 -24.68 -8.69 2.46
C ALA A 526 -25.63 -9.85 2.10
N ILE A 527 -25.22 -10.78 1.22
CA ILE A 527 -26.05 -11.92 0.80
C ILE A 527 -26.11 -12.98 1.90
N ALA A 528 -24.97 -13.24 2.54
CA ALA A 528 -24.84 -14.25 3.60
C ALA A 528 -24.96 -13.67 5.02
N ALA A 529 -25.00 -12.34 5.15
CA ALA A 529 -25.02 -11.67 6.44
C ALA A 529 -26.21 -12.12 7.30
N GLN A 530 -25.91 -12.58 8.49
CA GLN A 530 -26.89 -12.89 9.53
C GLN A 530 -27.07 -11.70 10.46
N MET A 531 -28.21 -11.68 11.19
CA MET A 531 -28.42 -10.67 12.21
C MET A 531 -27.33 -10.79 13.29
N PRO A 532 -26.61 -9.70 13.62
CA PRO A 532 -25.55 -9.76 14.62
C PRO A 532 -26.13 -10.03 16.01
N LYS A 533 -25.50 -10.90 16.78
CA LYS A 533 -25.82 -11.12 18.19
C LYS A 533 -25.54 -9.85 18.99
N LEU A 534 -26.37 -9.52 19.96
CA LEU A 534 -26.18 -8.36 20.80
C LEU A 534 -25.52 -8.78 22.13
N TRP A 535 -24.40 -8.16 22.45
CA TRP A 535 -23.68 -8.40 23.69
C TRP A 535 -24.00 -7.30 24.72
N ILE A 536 -24.63 -7.67 25.83
CA ILE A 536 -25.05 -6.77 26.90
C ILE A 536 -24.31 -7.10 28.20
N PRO A 537 -24.10 -6.12 29.10
CA PRO A 537 -23.46 -6.39 30.37
C PRO A 537 -24.40 -7.15 31.30
N LYS A 538 -23.88 -8.19 31.96
CA LYS A 538 -24.57 -8.94 33.00
C LYS A 538 -24.76 -8.07 34.23
N ASP A 539 -25.93 -8.03 34.77
CA ASP A 539 -26.27 -7.28 35.98
C ASP A 539 -26.58 -8.21 37.15
N PRO A 540 -26.34 -7.80 38.43
CA PRO A 540 -26.59 -8.61 39.62
C PRO A 540 -28.09 -8.73 39.94
N TYR A 541 -28.96 -7.91 39.32
CA TYR A 541 -30.40 -7.85 39.60
C TYR A 541 -31.24 -8.70 38.66
N GLY A 542 -30.62 -9.36 37.66
CA GLY A 542 -31.31 -10.21 36.69
C GLY A 542 -32.04 -9.47 35.59
N TRP A 543 -31.78 -8.18 35.39
CA TRP A 543 -32.35 -7.42 34.27
C TRP A 543 -31.81 -7.87 32.92
N SER A 544 -30.55 -8.24 32.84
CA SER A 544 -29.96 -8.77 31.61
C SER A 544 -30.68 -10.02 31.12
N GLN A 545 -31.00 -10.94 32.05
CA GLN A 545 -31.70 -12.18 31.71
C GLN A 545 -33.16 -11.91 31.23
N LYS A 546 -33.84 -10.98 31.88
CA LYS A 546 -35.19 -10.56 31.45
C LYS A 546 -35.19 -9.92 30.07
N GLU A 547 -34.16 -9.12 29.76
CA GLU A 547 -34.02 -8.51 28.43
C GLU A 547 -33.69 -9.59 27.37
N ILE A 548 -32.87 -10.56 27.69
CA ILE A 548 -32.56 -11.70 26.81
C ILE A 548 -33.82 -12.50 26.50
N GLU A 549 -34.62 -12.84 27.53
CA GLU A 549 -35.86 -13.56 27.36
C GLU A 549 -36.90 -12.78 26.57
N SER A 550 -37.08 -11.49 26.88
CA SER A 550 -38.07 -10.64 26.22
C SER A 550 -37.77 -10.40 24.73
N ASN A 551 -36.48 -10.39 24.37
CA ASN A 551 -36.03 -10.14 23.00
C ASN A 551 -35.65 -11.40 22.22
N ARG A 552 -35.72 -12.59 22.82
CA ARG A 552 -35.30 -13.87 22.21
C ARG A 552 -35.89 -14.14 20.82
N LYS A 553 -37.09 -13.64 20.55
CA LYS A 553 -37.74 -13.79 19.23
C LYS A 553 -37.34 -12.74 18.20
N ILE A 554 -36.69 -11.66 18.63
CA ILE A 554 -36.37 -10.52 17.79
C ILE A 554 -34.90 -10.51 17.44
N ILE A 555 -34.03 -10.69 18.46
CA ILE A 555 -32.57 -10.66 18.31
C ILE A 555 -31.96 -11.61 19.32
N GLU A 556 -30.93 -12.34 18.88
CA GLU A 556 -30.13 -13.15 19.79
C GLU A 556 -29.23 -12.25 20.64
N MET A 557 -29.33 -12.42 21.95
CA MET A 557 -28.59 -11.62 22.93
C MET A 557 -27.84 -12.54 23.90
N THR A 558 -26.67 -12.09 24.35
CA THR A 558 -25.87 -12.78 25.38
C THR A 558 -25.28 -11.79 26.37
N ASP A 559 -25.14 -12.21 27.62
CA ASP A 559 -24.49 -11.46 28.71
C ASP A 559 -23.24 -12.19 29.25
N GLU A 560 -22.75 -13.19 28.52
CA GLU A 560 -21.56 -13.95 28.88
C GLU A 560 -20.30 -13.05 28.90
N ASN A 561 -19.34 -13.37 29.78
CA ASN A 561 -18.06 -12.69 29.91
C ASN A 561 -18.17 -11.17 30.08
N SER A 562 -19.26 -10.67 30.64
CA SER A 562 -19.50 -9.24 30.77
C SER A 562 -20.18 -8.87 32.10
N GLY A 563 -20.08 -7.60 32.47
CA GLY A 563 -20.71 -7.07 33.67
C GLY A 563 -20.52 -5.58 33.80
N PHE A 564 -20.72 -5.08 35.00
CA PHE A 564 -20.50 -3.69 35.34
C PHE A 564 -19.31 -3.54 36.29
N SER A 565 -18.53 -2.48 36.07
CA SER A 565 -17.52 -2.04 37.05
C SER A 565 -18.17 -1.39 38.26
N GLU A 566 -17.40 -1.13 39.31
CA GLU A 566 -17.84 -0.39 40.51
C GLU A 566 -18.48 0.96 40.19
N ASN A 567 -18.07 1.58 39.09
CA ASN A 567 -18.59 2.86 38.58
C ASN A 567 -19.78 2.70 37.63
N CYS A 568 -20.46 1.56 37.66
CA CYS A 568 -21.60 1.23 36.79
C CYS A 568 -21.32 1.37 35.28
N LYS A 569 -20.06 1.23 34.85
CA LYS A 569 -19.69 1.22 33.42
C LYS A 569 -19.63 -0.21 32.91
N PRO A 570 -20.15 -0.49 31.68
CA PRO A 570 -20.02 -1.81 31.08
C PRO A 570 -18.56 -2.24 30.95
N GLN A 571 -18.24 -3.46 31.39
CA GLN A 571 -16.90 -4.05 31.36
C GLN A 571 -16.99 -5.50 30.90
N PHE A 572 -15.99 -5.97 30.20
CA PHE A 572 -15.81 -7.39 29.83
C PHE A 572 -14.77 -8.04 30.75
N PHE A 573 -14.92 -9.34 30.99
CA PHE A 573 -14.03 -10.15 31.84
C PHE A 573 -13.40 -11.32 31.09
N GLY A 574 -13.70 -11.48 29.80
CA GLY A 574 -13.19 -12.53 28.94
C GLY A 574 -13.41 -12.18 27.47
N GLU A 575 -13.21 -13.17 26.60
CA GLU A 575 -13.40 -13.00 25.17
C GLU A 575 -14.85 -12.68 24.78
N SER A 576 -14.98 -11.96 23.67
CA SER A 576 -16.32 -11.66 23.12
C SER A 576 -16.99 -12.95 22.66
N PRO A 577 -18.21 -13.25 23.10
CA PRO A 577 -18.96 -14.41 22.66
C PRO A 577 -19.55 -14.21 21.24
N VAL A 578 -19.24 -13.10 20.57
CA VAL A 578 -19.86 -12.66 19.32
C VAL A 578 -18.83 -12.21 18.31
#